data_6b1be02eb2d32e44db84a514ccb46157
#
_entry.id   6b1be02eb2d32e44db84a514ccb46157
#
_cell.length_a   1.000
_cell.length_b   1.000
_cell.length_c   1.000
_cell.angle_alpha   90.00
_cell.angle_beta   90.00
_cell.angle_gamma   90.00
#
_symmetry.space_group_name_H-M   'P 1'
#
loop_
_entity.id
_entity.type
_entity.pdbx_description
1 polymer ?
#
loop_
_entity_poly.entity_id
_entity_poly.type
_entity_poly.pdbx_seq_one_letter_code
_entity_poly.pdbx_strand_id
1 'polypeptide(L)'
;TKVPYSMYVVDYDYGKFTLNGDFALNTLISPLTAKYRYQDMLLIRDVQINGQLTFTKPVTHNYDVENSIVGSALVINDMQARYTRKFVQPTWSSEWEDDAVGGAISANYNDALYPIAVTNNGNIQERWALVFTSNSSFRIIGETTGQLAGTGSTNEHCAPINPVTGVPYFTVKKEGWGAGWASGNVLRFNTIAANYRVWVMRNVKQSEPTVLSDQFQIMLRGDIDRVI
;
A
#
# COMPACT_ATOMS: atom_id res chain seq x y z
N THR A 1 33.04 20.20 15.26
CA THR A 1 32.98 19.95 13.80
C THR A 1 31.99 18.81 13.56
N LYS A 2 31.12 18.94 12.55
CA LYS A 2 30.14 17.91 12.19
C LYS A 2 30.84 16.81 11.39
N VAL A 3 30.61 15.55 11.75
CA VAL A 3 31.12 14.40 10.98
C VAL A 3 30.31 14.29 9.69
N PRO A 4 30.97 14.23 8.51
CA PRO A 4 30.28 14.06 7.22
C PRO A 4 29.53 12.74 7.13
N TYR A 5 28.41 12.72 6.41
CA TYR A 5 27.60 11.52 6.22
C TYR A 5 28.31 10.35 5.51
N SER A 6 29.32 10.68 4.69
CA SER A 6 30.14 9.66 4.02
C SER A 6 31.02 8.83 4.98
N MET A 7 31.18 9.29 6.21
CA MET A 7 32.10 8.68 7.19
C MET A 7 31.41 7.74 8.18
N TYR A 8 30.10 7.58 8.10
CA TYR A 8 29.37 6.67 8.98
C TYR A 8 28.11 6.12 8.31
N VAL A 9 27.66 4.99 8.82
CA VAL A 9 26.37 4.39 8.47
C VAL A 9 25.51 4.35 9.73
N VAL A 10 24.23 4.67 9.58
CA VAL A 10 23.26 4.60 10.65
C VAL A 10 22.32 3.42 10.41
N ASP A 11 22.25 2.55 11.36
CA ASP A 11 21.23 1.51 11.45
C ASP A 11 20.09 2.08 12.29
N TYR A 12 19.01 2.47 11.64
CA TYR A 12 17.85 3.08 12.29
C TYR A 12 17.02 2.07 13.08
N ASP A 13 17.08 0.79 12.74
CA ASP A 13 16.29 -0.25 13.43
C ASP A 13 16.88 -0.56 14.81
N TYR A 14 18.21 -0.50 14.91
CA TYR A 14 18.95 -0.77 16.14
C TYR A 14 19.51 0.49 16.81
N GLY A 15 19.33 1.66 16.21
CA GLY A 15 19.89 2.92 16.74
C GLY A 15 21.43 2.92 16.80
N LYS A 16 22.08 2.24 15.87
CA LYS A 16 23.52 2.01 15.87
C LYS A 16 24.21 2.87 14.83
N PHE A 17 25.34 3.48 15.25
CA PHE A 17 26.26 4.17 14.34
C PHE A 17 27.50 3.32 14.12
N THR A 18 27.86 3.13 12.86
CA THR A 18 29.11 2.42 12.49
C THR A 18 29.96 3.37 11.65
N LEU A 19 31.17 3.63 12.08
CA LEU A 19 32.13 4.41 11.29
C LEU A 19 32.68 3.57 10.14
N ASN A 20 32.85 4.19 8.96
CA ASN A 20 33.44 3.52 7.82
C ASN A 20 34.93 3.26 8.07
N GLY A 21 35.44 2.06 7.66
CA GLY A 21 36.69 1.50 8.09
C GLY A 21 37.96 2.29 7.72
N ASP A 22 37.92 3.21 6.78
CA ASP A 22 39.07 4.02 6.33
C ASP A 22 39.19 5.37 7.08
N PHE A 23 38.43 5.52 8.16
CA PHE A 23 38.38 6.77 8.88
C PHE A 23 39.46 6.82 10.00
N ALA A 24 40.36 7.79 9.93
CA ALA A 24 41.34 8.01 10.97
C ALA A 24 40.69 8.67 12.20
N LEU A 25 40.31 7.86 13.20
CA LEU A 25 39.72 8.31 14.48
C LEU A 25 40.53 9.40 15.18
N ASN A 26 41.84 9.49 14.92
CA ASN A 26 42.72 10.52 15.45
C ASN A 26 42.46 11.93 14.93
N THR A 27 41.66 12.07 13.87
CA THR A 27 41.20 13.37 13.35
C THR A 27 39.94 13.90 14.02
N LEU A 28 39.27 13.07 14.83
CA LEU A 28 38.05 13.44 15.54
C LEU A 28 38.34 13.88 16.96
N ILE A 29 37.66 14.94 17.38
CA ILE A 29 37.70 15.42 18.76
C ILE A 29 36.75 14.58 19.59
N SER A 30 37.27 13.87 20.59
CA SER A 30 36.49 13.09 21.56
C SER A 30 36.02 14.00 22.72
N PRO A 31 34.77 13.82 23.25
CA PRO A 31 33.82 12.78 22.89
C PRO A 31 33.03 13.10 21.63
N LEU A 32 32.70 12.08 20.87
CA LEU A 32 31.73 12.19 19.79
C LEU A 32 30.32 12.21 20.37
N THR A 33 29.50 13.16 19.94
CA THR A 33 28.10 13.29 20.37
C THR A 33 27.18 13.08 19.19
N ALA A 34 26.12 12.29 19.37
CA ALA A 34 25.05 12.14 18.41
C ALA A 34 23.82 12.97 18.87
N LYS A 35 23.27 13.74 17.96
CA LYS A 35 21.96 14.35 18.14
C LYS A 35 20.97 13.56 17.30
N TYR A 36 19.98 12.99 17.94
CA TYR A 36 18.96 12.18 17.28
C TYR A 36 17.57 12.58 17.78
N ARG A 37 16.57 12.19 17.01
CA ARG A 37 15.16 12.26 17.38
C ARG A 37 14.58 10.86 17.31
N TYR A 38 13.69 10.55 18.19
CA TYR A 38 12.86 9.37 18.11
C TYR A 38 11.40 9.82 17.99
N GLN A 39 10.59 8.97 17.38
CA GLN A 39 9.18 9.24 17.15
C GLN A 39 8.39 7.93 17.24
N ASP A 40 7.20 8.04 17.79
CA ASP A 40 6.18 7.01 17.71
C ASP A 40 5.05 7.47 16.80
N MET A 41 4.54 6.56 15.98
CA MET A 41 3.34 6.79 15.21
C MET A 41 2.27 5.82 15.70
N LEU A 42 1.22 6.36 16.27
CA LEU A 42 0.19 5.59 16.95
C LEU A 42 -1.20 6.04 16.50
N LEU A 43 -2.10 5.09 16.42
CA LEU A 43 -3.50 5.39 16.20
C LEU A 43 -4.12 5.87 17.52
N ILE A 44 -4.75 7.03 17.49
CA ILE A 44 -5.49 7.58 18.63
C ILE A 44 -6.78 6.77 18.77
N ARG A 45 -7.00 6.26 19.97
CA ARG A 45 -8.22 5.54 20.34
C ARG A 45 -9.27 6.47 20.93
N ASP A 46 -8.83 7.42 21.74
CA ASP A 46 -9.71 8.35 22.44
C ASP A 46 -9.01 9.67 22.72
N VAL A 47 -9.78 10.75 22.70
CA VAL A 47 -9.34 12.12 22.99
C VAL A 47 -10.26 12.70 24.04
N GLN A 48 -9.73 13.05 25.18
CA GLN A 48 -10.50 13.66 26.25
C GLN A 48 -10.40 15.18 26.21
N ILE A 49 -11.43 15.86 26.68
CA ILE A 49 -11.50 17.32 26.68
C ILE A 49 -10.40 18.01 27.53
N ASN A 50 -9.83 17.26 28.46
CA ASN A 50 -8.70 17.71 29.29
C ASN A 50 -7.34 17.61 28.56
N GLY A 51 -7.32 17.23 27.28
CA GLY A 51 -6.11 17.07 26.49
C GLY A 51 -5.43 15.70 26.61
N GLN A 52 -6.03 14.74 27.33
CA GLN A 52 -5.49 13.38 27.42
C GLN A 52 -5.78 12.62 26.14
N LEU A 53 -4.72 11.99 25.58
CA LEU A 53 -4.78 11.12 24.42
C LEU A 53 -4.57 9.66 24.84
N THR A 54 -5.45 8.78 24.39
CA THR A 54 -5.28 7.34 24.56
C THR A 54 -4.97 6.72 23.21
N PHE A 55 -3.93 5.90 23.15
CA PHE A 55 -3.48 5.24 21.94
C PHE A 55 -3.86 3.76 21.92
N THR A 56 -3.88 3.17 20.73
CA THR A 56 -4.15 1.72 20.56
C THR A 56 -3.01 0.83 21.05
N LYS A 57 -1.80 1.38 21.13
CA LYS A 57 -0.60 0.73 21.64
C LYS A 57 0.13 1.71 22.57
N PRO A 58 0.92 1.24 23.54
CA PRO A 58 1.73 2.11 24.37
C PRO A 58 2.80 2.81 23.52
N VAL A 59 3.17 4.02 23.95
CA VAL A 59 4.35 4.73 23.42
C VAL A 59 5.62 3.95 23.80
N THR A 60 6.63 3.99 22.93
CA THR A 60 7.88 3.25 23.14
C THR A 60 8.89 4.01 24.00
N HIS A 61 8.70 5.32 24.16
CA HIS A 61 9.60 6.20 24.88
C HIS A 61 8.85 7.12 25.84
N ASN A 62 9.56 7.61 26.85
CA ASN A 62 9.07 8.71 27.66
C ASN A 62 9.33 10.02 26.93
N TYR A 63 8.27 10.71 26.58
CA TYR A 63 8.32 11.98 25.88
C TYR A 63 8.32 13.14 26.89
N ASP A 64 9.37 13.94 26.84
CA ASP A 64 9.48 15.16 27.64
C ASP A 64 8.57 16.25 27.06
N VAL A 65 7.79 16.88 27.92
CA VAL A 65 6.79 17.89 27.54
C VAL A 65 7.43 19.11 26.86
N GLU A 66 8.63 19.49 27.28
CA GLU A 66 9.30 20.70 26.77
C GLU A 66 9.89 20.49 25.36
N ASN A 67 10.32 19.28 25.05
CA ASN A 67 11.06 18.97 23.82
C ASN A 67 10.28 18.06 22.86
N SER A 68 9.06 17.66 23.21
CA SER A 68 8.24 16.79 22.37
C SER A 68 7.23 17.58 21.54
N ILE A 69 7.00 17.12 20.34
CA ILE A 69 6.00 17.68 19.43
C ILE A 69 4.98 16.60 19.13
N VAL A 70 3.73 16.90 19.35
CA VAL A 70 2.61 16.06 18.93
C VAL A 70 2.05 16.64 17.65
N GLY A 71 2.01 15.83 16.62
CA GLY A 71 1.41 16.19 15.32
C GLY A 71 0.38 15.16 14.91
N SER A 72 -0.67 15.58 14.22
CA SER A 72 -1.54 14.65 13.52
C SER A 72 -0.95 14.32 12.15
N ALA A 73 -1.03 13.04 11.78
CA ALA A 73 -0.61 12.60 10.46
C ALA A 73 -1.81 12.10 9.66
N LEU A 74 -1.98 12.62 8.46
CA LEU A 74 -2.87 12.07 7.47
C LEU A 74 -2.08 11.16 6.54
N VAL A 75 -2.48 9.91 6.44
CA VAL A 75 -1.91 8.98 5.46
C VAL A 75 -2.71 9.09 4.18
N ILE A 76 -2.10 9.59 3.13
CA ILE A 76 -2.67 9.55 1.80
C ILE A 76 -2.26 8.20 1.20
N ASN A 77 -3.23 7.30 1.08
CA ASN A 77 -3.01 6.02 0.44
C ASN A 77 -2.67 6.21 -1.03
N ASP A 78 -1.91 5.31 -1.51
CA ASP A 78 -1.45 5.07 -2.86
C ASP A 78 -1.89 6.03 -3.95
N MET A 79 -0.91 6.74 -4.49
CA MET A 79 -1.14 7.71 -5.54
C MET A 79 -1.50 7.05 -6.88
N GLN A 80 -1.25 5.75 -7.03
CA GLN A 80 -1.61 5.03 -8.25
C GLN A 80 -1.81 3.52 -8.03
N ALA A 81 -3.06 3.12 -8.00
CA ALA A 81 -3.44 1.73 -8.09
C ALA A 81 -3.29 1.23 -9.55
N ARG A 82 -2.81 0.02 -9.72
CA ARG A 82 -2.69 -0.63 -11.02
C ARG A 82 -2.86 -2.13 -10.90
N TYR A 83 -3.26 -2.76 -12.00
CA TYR A 83 -3.12 -4.21 -12.15
C TYR A 83 -1.82 -4.56 -12.86
N THR A 84 -1.34 -5.76 -12.62
CA THR A 84 -0.13 -6.31 -13.24
C THR A 84 -0.27 -7.82 -13.45
N ARG A 85 0.63 -8.39 -14.25
CA ARG A 85 0.78 -9.85 -14.41
C ARG A 85 -0.52 -10.57 -14.75
N LYS A 86 -1.27 -10.07 -15.76
CA LYS A 86 -2.43 -10.78 -16.28
C LYS A 86 -1.98 -11.99 -17.08
N PHE A 87 -2.48 -13.16 -16.72
CA PHE A 87 -2.31 -14.41 -17.48
C PHE A 87 -3.52 -15.33 -17.30
N VAL A 88 -3.59 -16.36 -18.12
CA VAL A 88 -4.62 -17.39 -18.05
C VAL A 88 -3.98 -18.77 -17.87
N GLN A 89 -4.66 -19.66 -17.17
CA GLN A 89 -4.19 -21.03 -16.97
C GLN A 89 -5.35 -22.02 -17.04
N PRO A 90 -5.09 -23.30 -17.42
CA PRO A 90 -6.13 -24.29 -17.66
C PRO A 90 -6.87 -24.71 -16.39
N THR A 91 -6.20 -24.76 -15.26
CA THR A 91 -6.76 -25.31 -14.02
C THR A 91 -6.30 -24.55 -12.81
N TRP A 92 -7.17 -24.36 -11.84
CA TRP A 92 -6.82 -23.77 -10.54
C TRP A 92 -6.12 -24.82 -9.67
N SER A 93 -4.86 -24.56 -9.33
CA SER A 93 -4.02 -25.41 -8.46
C SER A 93 -4.06 -25.02 -6.99
N SER A 94 -4.67 -23.89 -6.64
CA SER A 94 -4.57 -23.23 -5.33
C SER A 94 -3.16 -22.71 -5.01
N GLU A 95 -2.29 -22.65 -5.99
CA GLU A 95 -0.94 -22.09 -5.89
C GLU A 95 -0.94 -20.66 -6.40
N TRP A 96 -0.20 -19.81 -5.69
CA TRP A 96 -0.15 -18.37 -5.97
C TRP A 96 1.16 -17.97 -6.67
N GLU A 97 1.63 -18.84 -7.57
CA GLU A 97 2.73 -18.49 -8.47
C GLU A 97 2.35 -17.31 -9.38
N ASP A 98 3.33 -16.51 -9.75
CA ASP A 98 3.14 -15.40 -10.69
C ASP A 98 3.25 -15.81 -12.16
N ASP A 99 3.44 -17.08 -12.41
CA ASP A 99 3.51 -17.69 -13.73
C ASP A 99 2.38 -18.68 -13.95
N ALA A 100 2.01 -18.89 -15.22
CA ALA A 100 0.95 -19.81 -15.57
C ALA A 100 1.36 -21.26 -15.30
N VAL A 101 0.53 -21.98 -14.55
CA VAL A 101 0.70 -23.42 -14.32
C VAL A 101 -0.11 -24.19 -15.36
N GLY A 102 0.53 -25.12 -16.06
CA GLY A 102 -0.09 -25.97 -17.08
C GLY A 102 0.11 -25.46 -18.51
N GLY A 103 -0.55 -26.14 -19.45
CA GLY A 103 -0.46 -25.79 -20.88
C GLY A 103 -1.24 -24.52 -21.25
N ALA A 104 -0.96 -23.98 -22.43
CA ALA A 104 -1.70 -22.84 -22.96
C ALA A 104 -3.16 -23.22 -23.26
N ILE A 105 -4.07 -22.28 -23.04
CA ILE A 105 -5.49 -22.41 -23.38
C ILE A 105 -5.89 -21.33 -24.38
N SER A 106 -7.00 -21.58 -25.10
CA SER A 106 -7.54 -20.63 -26.08
C SER A 106 -8.31 -19.46 -25.47
N ALA A 107 -8.78 -19.63 -24.24
CA ALA A 107 -9.47 -18.58 -23.51
C ALA A 107 -8.56 -17.38 -23.23
N ASN A 108 -9.06 -16.20 -23.38
CA ASN A 108 -8.31 -14.96 -23.12
C ASN A 108 -9.23 -13.83 -22.68
N TYR A 109 -8.65 -12.89 -21.96
CA TYR A 109 -9.23 -11.60 -21.65
C TYR A 109 -8.38 -10.51 -22.36
N ASN A 110 -9.02 -9.68 -23.18
CA ASN A 110 -8.36 -8.63 -23.94
C ASN A 110 -8.20 -7.37 -23.08
N ASP A 111 -7.15 -7.33 -22.30
CA ASP A 111 -6.83 -6.21 -21.42
C ASP A 111 -6.14 -5.03 -22.17
N ALA A 112 -5.70 -5.22 -23.38
CA ALA A 112 -5.17 -4.14 -24.22
C ALA A 112 -6.27 -3.14 -24.62
N LEU A 113 -7.46 -3.64 -24.96
CA LEU A 113 -8.62 -2.79 -25.30
C LEU A 113 -9.50 -2.51 -24.07
N TYR A 114 -9.56 -3.43 -23.15
CA TYR A 114 -10.42 -3.38 -21.97
C TYR A 114 -9.59 -3.61 -20.70
N PRO A 115 -8.72 -2.68 -20.32
CA PRO A 115 -7.86 -2.85 -19.15
C PRO A 115 -8.69 -3.07 -17.88
N ILE A 116 -8.18 -3.91 -17.00
CA ILE A 116 -8.76 -4.10 -15.67
C ILE A 116 -8.64 -2.77 -14.91
N ALA A 117 -9.77 -2.18 -14.59
CA ALA A 117 -9.79 -0.89 -13.92
C ALA A 117 -9.59 -1.08 -12.40
N VAL A 118 -8.72 -0.28 -11.83
CA VAL A 118 -8.45 -0.21 -10.40
C VAL A 118 -8.48 1.25 -9.95
N THR A 119 -8.99 1.48 -8.75
CA THR A 119 -9.02 2.82 -8.17
C THR A 119 -8.27 2.82 -6.84
N ASN A 120 -7.65 3.94 -6.48
CA ASN A 120 -6.92 4.05 -5.23
C ASN A 120 -7.77 3.77 -3.98
N ASN A 121 -9.06 4.09 -4.05
CA ASN A 121 -9.96 3.95 -2.90
C ASN A 121 -10.45 2.53 -2.67
N GLY A 122 -10.57 1.72 -3.72
CA GLY A 122 -11.09 0.35 -3.62
C GLY A 122 -10.00 -0.71 -3.60
N ASN A 123 -8.86 -0.40 -4.16
CA ASN A 123 -7.78 -1.35 -4.38
C ASN A 123 -7.06 -1.76 -3.09
N ILE A 124 -6.54 -2.98 -3.13
CA ILE A 124 -5.60 -3.54 -2.16
C ILE A 124 -4.46 -4.22 -2.91
N GLN A 125 -3.34 -4.43 -2.25
CA GLN A 125 -2.29 -5.29 -2.79
C GLN A 125 -2.73 -6.74 -2.63
N GLU A 126 -3.04 -7.40 -3.77
CA GLU A 126 -3.61 -8.74 -3.75
C GLU A 126 -3.29 -9.49 -5.05
N ARG A 127 -3.19 -10.82 -4.98
CA ARG A 127 -3.21 -11.72 -6.12
C ARG A 127 -4.62 -12.26 -6.29
N TRP A 128 -5.17 -12.12 -7.49
CA TRP A 128 -6.53 -12.52 -7.80
C TRP A 128 -6.58 -13.71 -8.73
N ALA A 129 -7.53 -14.61 -8.48
CA ALA A 129 -7.89 -15.71 -9.34
C ALA A 129 -9.40 -15.69 -9.60
N LEU A 130 -9.79 -15.51 -10.86
CA LEU A 130 -11.15 -15.68 -11.32
C LEU A 130 -11.27 -17.10 -11.87
N VAL A 131 -11.80 -18.01 -11.05
CA VAL A 131 -11.85 -19.45 -11.33
C VAL A 131 -13.20 -19.80 -11.93
N PHE A 132 -13.19 -20.20 -13.18
CA PHE A 132 -14.41 -20.52 -13.92
C PHE A 132 -15.08 -21.80 -13.39
N THR A 133 -16.36 -21.70 -13.16
CA THR A 133 -17.24 -22.82 -12.77
C THR A 133 -18.07 -23.33 -13.94
N SER A 134 -18.18 -22.53 -15.00
CA SER A 134 -18.81 -22.87 -16.27
C SER A 134 -18.11 -22.10 -17.40
N ASN A 135 -18.66 -22.10 -18.59
CA ASN A 135 -18.14 -21.31 -19.72
C ASN A 135 -18.35 -19.78 -19.58
N SER A 136 -19.19 -19.36 -18.62
CA SER A 136 -19.53 -17.94 -18.46
C SER A 136 -19.56 -17.46 -17.01
N SER A 137 -19.48 -18.34 -16.02
CA SER A 137 -19.54 -17.99 -14.62
C SER A 137 -18.26 -18.37 -13.90
N PHE A 138 -17.82 -17.54 -12.95
CA PHE A 138 -16.62 -17.77 -12.18
C PHE A 138 -16.77 -17.28 -10.73
N ARG A 139 -15.99 -17.87 -9.85
CA ARG A 139 -15.80 -17.39 -8.47
C ARG A 139 -14.55 -16.53 -8.42
N ILE A 140 -14.52 -15.60 -7.47
CA ILE A 140 -13.43 -14.64 -7.27
C ILE A 140 -12.70 -14.99 -5.99
N ILE A 141 -11.40 -15.21 -6.09
CA ILE A 141 -10.56 -15.57 -4.96
C ILE A 141 -9.38 -14.62 -4.90
N GLY A 142 -9.13 -14.04 -3.73
CA GLY A 142 -7.88 -13.34 -3.42
C GLY A 142 -6.99 -14.22 -2.55
N GLU A 143 -5.68 -14.06 -2.67
CA GLU A 143 -4.69 -14.82 -1.89
C GLU A 143 -4.87 -14.62 -0.39
N THR A 144 -5.02 -13.36 0.02
CA THR A 144 -5.17 -12.99 1.44
C THR A 144 -6.63 -12.77 1.84
N THR A 145 -7.45 -12.26 0.92
CA THR A 145 -8.88 -12.02 1.18
C THR A 145 -9.73 -13.29 1.12
N GLY A 146 -9.20 -14.36 0.53
CA GLY A 146 -9.94 -15.60 0.32
C GLY A 146 -11.01 -15.46 -0.78
N GLN A 147 -11.98 -16.38 -0.77
CA GLN A 147 -13.08 -16.35 -1.72
C GLN A 147 -14.09 -15.24 -1.35
N LEU A 148 -14.30 -14.35 -2.30
CA LEU A 148 -15.30 -13.30 -2.15
C LEU A 148 -16.73 -13.86 -2.28
N ALA A 149 -17.68 -13.19 -1.64
CA ALA A 149 -19.10 -13.52 -1.77
C ALA A 149 -19.60 -13.23 -3.19
N GLY A 150 -20.48 -14.09 -3.70
CA GLY A 150 -21.06 -13.96 -5.03
C GLY A 150 -20.21 -14.64 -6.12
N THR A 151 -20.74 -14.58 -7.33
CA THR A 151 -20.14 -15.12 -8.55
C THR A 151 -20.04 -14.03 -9.60
N GLY A 152 -18.94 -14.02 -10.35
CA GLY A 152 -18.80 -13.17 -11.53
C GLY A 152 -19.35 -13.87 -12.79
N SER A 153 -19.63 -13.08 -13.80
CA SER A 153 -20.10 -13.56 -15.11
C SER A 153 -19.38 -12.82 -16.23
N THR A 154 -19.14 -13.54 -17.34
CA THR A 154 -18.62 -12.90 -18.57
C THR A 154 -19.66 -12.01 -19.26
N ASN A 155 -20.94 -12.14 -18.90
CA ASN A 155 -22.03 -11.36 -19.48
C ASN A 155 -22.25 -9.99 -18.79
N GLU A 156 -21.59 -9.77 -17.66
CA GLU A 156 -21.70 -8.56 -16.87
C GLU A 156 -20.32 -8.03 -16.47
N HIS A 157 -20.25 -6.75 -16.11
CA HIS A 157 -19.03 -6.21 -15.51
C HIS A 157 -18.82 -6.84 -14.13
N CYS A 158 -17.64 -7.37 -13.89
CA CYS A 158 -17.28 -7.92 -12.59
C CYS A 158 -16.58 -6.83 -11.76
N ALA A 159 -17.24 -6.36 -10.70
CA ALA A 159 -16.77 -5.29 -9.85
C ALA A 159 -17.01 -5.63 -8.36
N PRO A 160 -16.24 -6.56 -7.78
CA PRO A 160 -16.42 -6.97 -6.39
C PRO A 160 -16.11 -5.83 -5.43
N ILE A 161 -17.02 -5.57 -4.52
CA ILE A 161 -16.94 -4.43 -3.58
C ILE A 161 -16.00 -4.74 -2.42
N ASN A 162 -15.10 -3.83 -2.15
CA ASN A 162 -14.31 -3.81 -0.93
C ASN A 162 -15.21 -3.37 0.25
N PRO A 163 -15.46 -4.23 1.23
CA PRO A 163 -16.40 -3.93 2.32
C PRO A 163 -15.90 -2.81 3.25
N VAL A 164 -14.61 -2.50 3.22
CA VAL A 164 -14.03 -1.44 4.06
C VAL A 164 -14.30 -0.06 3.46
N THR A 165 -14.23 0.06 2.14
CA THR A 165 -14.30 1.36 1.44
C THR A 165 -15.61 1.57 0.69
N GLY A 166 -16.39 0.52 0.45
CA GLY A 166 -17.60 0.55 -0.36
C GLY A 166 -17.36 0.75 -1.86
N VAL A 167 -16.10 0.65 -2.31
CA VAL A 167 -15.68 0.83 -3.71
C VAL A 167 -15.14 -0.51 -4.24
N PRO A 168 -15.29 -0.83 -5.53
CA PRO A 168 -14.75 -2.07 -6.08
C PRO A 168 -13.23 -2.22 -5.87
N TYR A 169 -12.79 -3.43 -5.52
CA TYR A 169 -11.39 -3.79 -5.53
C TYR A 169 -10.76 -3.60 -6.91
N PHE A 170 -11.50 -3.99 -7.93
CA PHE A 170 -11.18 -3.86 -9.34
C PHE A 170 -12.46 -3.97 -10.18
N THR A 171 -12.37 -3.65 -11.47
CA THR A 171 -13.45 -3.87 -12.42
C THR A 171 -12.92 -4.55 -13.66
N VAL A 172 -13.45 -5.73 -13.97
CA VAL A 172 -13.23 -6.47 -15.22
C VAL A 172 -14.42 -6.23 -16.13
N LYS A 173 -14.17 -5.64 -17.31
CA LYS A 173 -15.23 -5.31 -18.26
C LYS A 173 -15.69 -6.53 -19.03
N LYS A 174 -17.00 -6.68 -19.24
CA LYS A 174 -17.57 -7.82 -19.99
C LYS A 174 -17.09 -7.89 -21.44
N GLU A 175 -16.82 -6.77 -22.05
CA GLU A 175 -16.39 -6.68 -23.45
C GLU A 175 -14.98 -7.23 -23.69
N GLY A 176 -14.20 -7.40 -22.62
CA GLY A 176 -12.86 -7.96 -22.69
C GLY A 176 -12.81 -9.49 -22.75
N TRP A 177 -13.91 -10.17 -22.44
CA TRP A 177 -13.94 -11.64 -22.45
C TRP A 177 -13.95 -12.22 -23.86
N GLY A 178 -12.94 -13.01 -24.20
CA GLY A 178 -12.92 -13.84 -25.41
C GLY A 178 -13.68 -15.16 -25.21
N ALA A 179 -13.78 -15.93 -26.26
CA ALA A 179 -14.36 -17.27 -26.24
C ALA A 179 -13.38 -18.31 -25.66
N GLY A 180 -13.86 -19.52 -25.46
CA GLY A 180 -13.03 -20.68 -25.09
C GLY A 180 -12.88 -20.94 -23.59
N TRP A 181 -13.58 -20.22 -22.75
CA TRP A 181 -13.61 -20.47 -21.31
C TRP A 181 -14.35 -21.77 -20.98
N ALA A 182 -13.80 -22.52 -20.05
CA ALA A 182 -14.38 -23.76 -19.55
C ALA A 182 -14.25 -23.84 -18.02
N SER A 183 -15.03 -24.69 -17.40
CA SER A 183 -14.90 -24.95 -15.96
C SER A 183 -13.48 -25.38 -15.60
N GLY A 184 -12.94 -24.79 -14.55
CA GLY A 184 -11.56 -24.96 -14.11
C GLY A 184 -10.58 -23.91 -14.64
N ASN A 185 -10.85 -23.28 -15.78
CA ASN A 185 -9.98 -22.23 -16.30
C ASN A 185 -9.89 -21.06 -15.33
N VAL A 186 -8.77 -20.34 -15.36
CA VAL A 186 -8.52 -19.23 -14.44
C VAL A 186 -7.95 -18.03 -15.18
N LEU A 187 -8.53 -16.87 -14.92
CA LEU A 187 -7.88 -15.59 -15.20
C LEU A 187 -7.16 -15.14 -13.92
N ARG A 188 -5.87 -14.90 -14.03
CA ARG A 188 -5.00 -14.43 -12.96
C ARG A 188 -4.53 -13.01 -13.23
N PHE A 189 -4.45 -12.20 -12.21
CA PHE A 189 -3.78 -10.91 -12.22
C PHE A 189 -3.52 -10.45 -10.78
N ASN A 190 -2.60 -9.50 -10.64
CA ASN A 190 -2.30 -8.88 -9.36
C ASN A 190 -2.81 -7.45 -9.36
N THR A 191 -3.33 -7.00 -8.23
CA THR A 191 -3.55 -5.57 -7.99
C THR A 191 -2.47 -5.05 -7.07
N ILE A 192 -1.91 -3.93 -7.43
CA ILE A 192 -0.86 -3.26 -6.67
C ILE A 192 -1.37 -1.88 -6.34
N ALA A 193 -1.38 -1.59 -5.07
CA ALA A 193 -1.51 -0.24 -4.59
C ALA A 193 -0.15 0.45 -4.68
N ALA A 194 -0.07 1.77 -4.91
CA ALA A 194 1.20 2.47 -4.97
C ALA A 194 1.95 2.31 -3.64
N ASN A 195 3.21 1.90 -3.70
CA ASN A 195 3.97 1.47 -2.53
C ASN A 195 4.52 2.63 -1.69
N TYR A 196 4.24 3.86 -2.06
CA TYR A 196 4.74 5.03 -1.35
C TYR A 196 3.59 5.75 -0.65
N ARG A 197 3.52 5.57 0.65
CA ARG A 197 2.61 6.35 1.49
C ARG A 197 3.14 7.75 1.62
N VAL A 198 2.33 8.74 1.29
CA VAL A 198 2.63 10.14 1.58
C VAL A 198 2.05 10.46 2.95
N TRP A 199 2.92 10.87 3.85
CA TRP A 199 2.54 11.31 5.19
C TRP A 199 2.47 12.82 5.22
N VAL A 200 1.32 13.34 5.59
CA VAL A 200 1.16 14.77 5.84
C VAL A 200 1.06 14.97 7.35
N MET A 201 2.06 15.61 7.92
CA MET A 201 2.07 15.93 9.34
C MET A 201 1.69 17.39 9.55
N ARG A 202 0.67 17.63 10.35
CA ARG A 202 0.30 18.94 10.83
C ARG A 202 0.81 19.12 12.25
N ASN A 203 1.65 20.13 12.45
CA ASN A 203 2.11 20.53 13.77
C ASN A 203 1.41 21.84 14.15
N VAL A 204 0.78 21.86 15.31
CA VAL A 204 0.23 23.08 15.91
C VAL A 204 1.18 23.49 17.03
N LYS A 205 1.68 24.72 16.97
CA LYS A 205 2.57 25.25 18.01
C LYS A 205 1.76 25.61 19.24
N GLN A 206 2.41 25.56 20.39
CA GLN A 206 1.82 26.03 21.62
C GLN A 206 1.44 27.52 21.48
N SER A 207 0.27 27.90 21.98
CA SER A 207 -0.27 29.27 21.94
C SER A 207 -0.78 29.75 20.57
N GLU A 208 -0.90 28.88 19.59
CA GLU A 208 -1.63 29.25 18.37
C GLU A 208 -3.14 29.32 18.66
N PRO A 209 -3.82 30.37 18.17
CA PRO A 209 -5.26 30.52 18.40
C PRO A 209 -6.05 29.38 17.70
N THR A 210 -7.13 28.98 18.31
CA THR A 210 -8.06 28.04 17.68
C THR A 210 -8.74 28.71 16.50
N VAL A 211 -8.58 28.14 15.31
CA VAL A 211 -9.26 28.55 14.09
C VAL A 211 -10.36 27.55 13.80
N LEU A 212 -11.61 28.01 13.81
CA LEU A 212 -12.76 27.18 13.42
C LEU A 212 -12.71 26.97 11.90
N SER A 213 -12.86 25.70 11.48
CA SER A 213 -12.85 25.30 10.05
C SER A 213 -11.54 25.61 9.31
N ASP A 214 -10.41 25.40 9.97
CA ASP A 214 -9.10 25.50 9.34
C ASP A 214 -8.96 24.52 8.17
N GLN A 215 -8.59 25.04 7.01
CA GLN A 215 -8.48 24.26 5.77
C GLN A 215 -7.09 24.44 5.16
N PHE A 216 -6.53 23.36 4.64
CA PHE A 216 -5.33 23.42 3.82
C PHE A 216 -5.51 22.56 2.58
N GLN A 217 -4.84 22.96 1.51
CA GLN A 217 -4.84 22.18 0.26
C GLN A 217 -3.45 21.63 0.02
N ILE A 218 -3.41 20.38 -0.39
CA ILE A 218 -2.17 19.72 -0.82
C ILE A 218 -2.31 19.39 -2.29
N MET A 219 -1.40 19.90 -3.08
CA MET A 219 -1.26 19.51 -4.48
C MET A 219 -0.16 18.47 -4.58
N LEU A 220 -0.51 17.27 -5.03
CA LEU A 220 0.45 16.21 -5.36
C LEU A 220 0.61 16.16 -6.88
N ARG A 221 1.84 16.29 -7.34
CA ARG A 221 2.21 16.11 -8.74
C ARG A 221 3.19 14.96 -8.83
N GLY A 222 2.86 13.96 -9.65
CA GLY A 222 3.73 12.83 -9.92
C GLY A 222 3.89 12.65 -11.42
N ASP A 223 5.09 12.30 -11.84
CA ASP A 223 5.38 11.82 -13.17
C ASP A 223 5.36 10.29 -13.13
N ILE A 224 4.76 9.69 -14.15
CA ILE A 224 4.66 8.23 -14.26
C ILE A 224 5.55 7.83 -15.43
N ASP A 225 6.62 7.12 -15.13
CA ASP A 225 7.38 6.43 -16.17
C ASP A 225 6.53 5.25 -16.68
N ARG A 226 5.97 5.45 -17.86
CA ARG A 226 5.30 4.39 -18.58
C ARG A 226 6.37 3.58 -19.30
N VAL A 227 6.70 2.42 -18.76
CA VAL A 227 7.45 1.41 -19.55
C VAL A 227 6.49 0.95 -20.65
N ILE A 228 6.83 1.35 -21.89
CA ILE A 228 6.12 0.96 -23.12
C ILE A 228 6.52 -0.47 -23.49
#